data_3a85879be4b71d7a918da8d7cc90430c
#
_entry.id   3a85879be4b71d7a918da8d7cc90430c
#
_cell.length_a   1.000
_cell.length_b   1.000
_cell.length_c   1.000
_cell.angle_alpha   90.00
_cell.angle_beta   90.00
_cell.angle_gamma   90.00
#
_symmetry.space_group_name_H-M   'P 1'
#
loop_
_entity.id
_entity.type
_entity.pdbx_description
1 polymer ?
#
loop_
_entity_poly.entity_id
_entity_poly.type
_entity_poly.pdbx_seq_one_letter_code
_entity_poly.pdbx_strand_id
1 'polypeptide(L)'
;MDPVIGDGARGGAGTLVAIAGPTGLLHTSRLSEGPGEDIGHLGPIAHLTPLIAAVQPLLPHLVVATDRLGAELVVMLPDAPDVHHDVEGEELHVTRSAPGGWSQRRFQQRAENRWQENAGKVAGAVTALVDRHRPRVIVLSGDVRAVQFLRDQLPPRAAELIVEVQGDYSTTEEALRRGERVVESTAADDTARLLAELRGEHRRHGLAVSGAASTLDAIATGQAAVVLLDPDATAGATASFGPELHQVASTSAALVAGGVDRPGSAPLADVAVRGARGTAAEVWIVPGGSPELAPDGVAALLRHG
;
A
#
# COMPACT_ATOMS: atom_id res chain seq x y z
N MET A 1 0.44 -31.93 -11.57
CA MET A 1 0.71 -30.50 -11.80
C MET A 1 -0.63 -29.86 -12.09
N ASP A 2 -1.05 -28.94 -11.27
CA ASP A 2 -2.42 -28.41 -11.25
C ASP A 2 -2.66 -27.58 -12.55
N PRO A 3 -3.75 -27.81 -13.29
CA PRO A 3 -4.08 -27.08 -14.52
C PRO A 3 -4.15 -25.56 -14.35
N VAL A 4 -4.43 -25.07 -13.14
CA VAL A 4 -4.49 -23.63 -12.81
C VAL A 4 -3.13 -22.94 -12.96
N ILE A 5 -2.03 -23.63 -12.62
CA ILE A 5 -0.67 -23.07 -12.80
C ILE A 5 -0.32 -23.00 -14.30
N GLY A 6 -0.79 -23.97 -15.08
CA GLY A 6 -0.52 -24.02 -16.53
C GLY A 6 -1.20 -22.91 -17.35
N ASP A 7 -2.42 -22.50 -16.96
CA ASP A 7 -3.14 -21.41 -17.63
C ASP A 7 -2.67 -20.02 -17.17
N GLY A 8 -2.28 -19.88 -15.91
CA GLY A 8 -1.71 -18.63 -15.37
C GLY A 8 -0.38 -18.25 -16.02
N ALA A 9 0.47 -19.22 -16.34
CA ALA A 9 1.78 -18.98 -16.98
C ALA A 9 1.68 -18.48 -18.44
N ARG A 10 0.51 -18.57 -19.08
CA ARG A 10 0.30 -18.14 -20.46
C ARG A 10 -0.24 -16.71 -20.63
N GLY A 11 -0.52 -16.01 -19.55
CA GLY A 11 -1.22 -14.71 -19.57
C GLY A 11 -0.40 -13.56 -19.01
N GLY A 12 0.46 -12.92 -19.82
CA GLY A 12 1.03 -11.61 -19.52
C GLY A 12 2.14 -11.56 -18.46
N ALA A 13 2.84 -10.42 -18.38
CA ALA A 13 3.84 -10.16 -17.35
C ALA A 13 3.20 -10.10 -15.95
N GLY A 14 3.90 -10.59 -14.93
CA GLY A 14 3.47 -10.56 -13.54
C GLY A 14 3.64 -11.91 -12.82
N THR A 15 3.49 -11.88 -11.51
CA THR A 15 3.63 -13.04 -10.64
C THR A 15 2.26 -13.64 -10.32
N LEU A 16 2.10 -14.95 -10.55
CA LEU A 16 0.92 -15.68 -10.13
C LEU A 16 1.10 -16.16 -8.68
N VAL A 17 0.17 -15.79 -7.82
CA VAL A 17 0.07 -16.30 -6.46
C VAL A 17 -1.05 -17.34 -6.41
N ALA A 18 -0.76 -18.54 -5.91
CA ALA A 18 -1.75 -19.60 -5.70
C ALA A 18 -1.58 -20.19 -4.31
N ILE A 19 -2.65 -20.25 -3.54
CA ILE A 19 -2.70 -20.90 -2.22
C ILE A 19 -3.69 -22.04 -2.32
N ALA A 20 -3.23 -23.26 -1.99
CA ALA A 20 -4.04 -24.45 -1.99
C ALA A 20 -4.05 -25.13 -0.61
N GLY A 21 -5.14 -25.78 -0.28
CA GLY A 21 -5.30 -26.60 0.90
C GLY A 21 -5.69 -28.04 0.54
N PRO A 22 -6.01 -28.88 1.52
CA PRO A 22 -6.40 -30.27 1.30
C PRO A 22 -7.62 -30.44 0.39
N THR A 23 -8.49 -29.46 0.34
CA THR A 23 -9.72 -29.45 -0.46
C THR A 23 -9.57 -28.82 -1.84
N GLY A 24 -8.37 -28.39 -2.21
CA GLY A 24 -8.07 -27.74 -3.49
C GLY A 24 -7.60 -26.30 -3.36
N LEU A 25 -7.75 -25.53 -4.44
CA LEU A 25 -7.34 -24.14 -4.54
C LEU A 25 -8.19 -23.24 -3.64
N LEU A 26 -7.54 -22.48 -2.76
CA LEU A 26 -8.18 -21.56 -1.81
C LEU A 26 -8.16 -20.11 -2.31
N HIS A 27 -7.07 -19.72 -2.97
CA HIS A 27 -6.88 -18.35 -3.44
C HIS A 27 -5.96 -18.31 -4.65
N THR A 28 -6.26 -17.42 -5.58
CA THR A 28 -5.35 -17.02 -6.67
C THR A 28 -5.40 -15.52 -6.84
N SER A 29 -4.24 -14.92 -7.04
CA SER A 29 -4.11 -13.51 -7.44
C SER A 29 -2.95 -13.35 -8.39
N ARG A 30 -2.94 -12.26 -9.13
CA ARG A 30 -1.83 -11.88 -10.00
C ARG A 30 -1.30 -10.54 -9.51
N LEU A 31 -0.01 -10.48 -9.28
CA LEU A 31 0.70 -9.25 -8.93
C LEU A 31 1.42 -8.74 -10.17
N SER A 32 1.46 -7.42 -10.33
CA SER A 32 2.28 -6.76 -11.38
C SER A 32 3.75 -7.06 -11.19
N GLU A 33 4.19 -7.09 -9.94
CA GLU A 33 5.54 -7.44 -9.52
C GLU A 33 5.51 -8.53 -8.45
N GLY A 34 6.58 -9.27 -8.31
CA GLY A 34 6.70 -10.36 -7.35
C GLY A 34 8.08 -10.42 -6.71
N PRO A 35 8.35 -11.44 -5.90
CA PRO A 35 9.62 -11.59 -5.17
C PRO A 35 10.86 -11.84 -6.04
N GLY A 36 10.74 -11.80 -7.36
CA GLY A 36 11.86 -11.97 -8.30
C GLY A 36 12.29 -13.43 -8.54
N GLU A 37 11.81 -14.36 -7.75
CA GLU A 37 12.07 -15.81 -7.88
C GLU A 37 10.79 -16.61 -7.60
N ASP A 38 10.74 -17.84 -8.12
CA ASP A 38 9.63 -18.75 -7.87
C ASP A 38 9.72 -19.32 -6.45
N ILE A 39 8.69 -19.10 -5.65
CA ILE A 39 8.61 -19.59 -4.28
C ILE A 39 7.57 -20.70 -4.20
N GLY A 40 7.98 -21.89 -3.74
CA GLY A 40 7.10 -23.00 -3.41
C GLY A 40 7.22 -23.34 -1.93
N HIS A 41 6.11 -23.35 -1.19
CA HIS A 41 6.07 -23.71 0.21
C HIS A 41 5.00 -24.77 0.48
N LEU A 42 5.36 -25.79 1.26
CA LEU A 42 4.43 -26.79 1.78
C LEU A 42 4.53 -26.80 3.31
N GLY A 43 3.43 -26.50 3.98
CA GLY A 43 3.41 -26.42 5.44
C GLY A 43 1.98 -26.52 6.00
N PRO A 44 1.85 -26.58 7.33
CA PRO A 44 0.55 -26.69 7.98
C PRO A 44 -0.26 -25.37 7.94
N ILE A 45 0.39 -24.26 7.64
CA ILE A 45 -0.21 -22.94 7.45
C ILE A 45 0.41 -22.25 6.23
N ALA A 46 -0.29 -21.27 5.67
CA ALA A 46 0.16 -20.56 4.48
C ALA A 46 1.41 -19.70 4.77
N HIS A 47 2.37 -19.72 3.86
CA HIS A 47 3.55 -18.85 3.87
C HIS A 47 3.24 -17.54 3.15
N LEU A 48 2.79 -16.52 3.89
CA LEU A 48 2.33 -15.25 3.33
C LEU A 48 3.38 -14.14 3.38
N THR A 49 4.48 -14.32 4.10
CA THR A 49 5.53 -13.31 4.28
C THR A 49 6.07 -12.76 2.94
N PRO A 50 6.42 -13.59 1.94
CA PRO A 50 6.89 -13.09 0.66
C PRO A 50 5.82 -12.31 -0.12
N LEU A 51 4.55 -12.72 0.01
CA LEU A 51 3.44 -12.00 -0.61
C LEU A 51 3.25 -10.63 0.03
N ILE A 52 3.29 -10.54 1.36
CA ILE A 52 3.18 -9.27 2.08
C ILE A 52 4.35 -8.35 1.69
N ALA A 53 5.58 -8.88 1.66
CA ALA A 53 6.76 -8.12 1.25
C ALA A 53 6.64 -7.56 -0.17
N ALA A 54 6.06 -8.34 -1.10
CA ALA A 54 5.88 -7.91 -2.49
C ALA A 54 4.78 -6.87 -2.66
N VAL A 55 3.68 -6.93 -1.88
CA VAL A 55 2.55 -5.98 -2.01
C VAL A 55 2.70 -4.74 -1.12
N GLN A 56 3.46 -4.80 -0.05
CA GLN A 56 3.64 -3.69 0.88
C GLN A 56 4.18 -2.40 0.25
N PRO A 57 5.15 -2.44 -0.70
CA PRO A 57 5.59 -1.25 -1.42
C PRO A 57 4.55 -0.70 -2.41
N LEU A 58 3.58 -1.52 -2.82
CA LEU A 58 2.54 -1.16 -3.79
C LEU A 58 1.42 -0.40 -3.07
N LEU A 59 1.69 0.81 -2.63
CA LEU A 59 0.67 1.64 -1.96
C LEU A 59 -0.46 1.99 -2.92
N PRO A 60 -1.74 1.94 -2.48
CA PRO A 60 -2.84 2.51 -3.26
C PRO A 60 -2.54 3.97 -3.55
N HIS A 61 -2.50 4.36 -4.81
CA HIS A 61 -2.18 5.73 -5.19
C HIS A 61 -3.01 6.21 -6.37
N LEU A 62 -3.13 7.53 -6.50
CA LEU A 62 -3.83 8.19 -7.61
C LEU A 62 -2.80 8.99 -8.41
N VAL A 63 -2.72 8.73 -9.70
CA VAL A 63 -1.96 9.55 -10.64
C VAL A 63 -2.91 10.49 -11.34
N VAL A 64 -2.56 11.78 -11.37
CA VAL A 64 -3.33 12.85 -11.98
C VAL A 64 -2.44 13.59 -12.98
N ALA A 65 -2.71 13.42 -14.27
CA ALA A 65 -2.09 14.19 -15.33
C ALA A 65 -3.11 15.24 -15.81
N THR A 66 -2.86 16.54 -15.52
CA THR A 66 -3.83 17.60 -15.79
C THR A 66 -3.25 18.66 -16.72
N ASP A 67 -4.12 19.16 -17.59
CA ASP A 67 -3.88 20.33 -18.42
C ASP A 67 -5.02 21.36 -18.27
N ARG A 68 -5.06 22.35 -19.15
CA ARG A 68 -6.09 23.41 -19.12
C ARG A 68 -7.46 22.94 -19.60
N LEU A 69 -7.52 21.78 -20.26
CA LEU A 69 -8.75 21.22 -20.85
C LEU A 69 -9.37 20.13 -19.97
N GLY A 70 -8.56 19.47 -19.12
CA GLY A 70 -9.07 18.40 -18.28
C GLY A 70 -7.98 17.66 -17.53
N ALA A 71 -8.21 16.39 -17.25
CA ALA A 71 -7.23 15.51 -16.64
C ALA A 71 -7.50 14.05 -16.96
N GLU A 72 -6.45 13.26 -17.05
CA GLU A 72 -6.48 11.82 -16.98
C GLU A 72 -6.11 11.37 -15.55
N LEU A 73 -6.94 10.52 -14.98
CA LEU A 73 -6.83 10.04 -13.60
C LEU A 73 -6.68 8.53 -13.61
N VAL A 74 -5.65 8.01 -12.96
CA VAL A 74 -5.42 6.56 -12.84
C VAL A 74 -5.28 6.20 -11.38
N VAL A 75 -6.21 5.37 -10.86
CA VAL A 75 -6.09 4.79 -9.51
C VAL A 75 -5.36 3.46 -9.63
N MET A 76 -4.20 3.38 -9.03
CA MET A 76 -3.38 2.16 -8.94
C MET A 76 -3.69 1.46 -7.62
N LEU A 77 -4.08 0.18 -7.69
CA LEU A 77 -4.45 -0.64 -6.54
C LEU A 77 -3.55 -1.88 -6.45
N PRO A 78 -3.03 -2.23 -5.26
CA PRO A 78 -2.12 -3.39 -5.09
C PRO A 78 -2.73 -4.73 -5.48
N ASP A 79 -4.04 -4.89 -5.33
CA ASP A 79 -4.78 -6.16 -5.42
C ASP A 79 -5.94 -6.14 -6.41
N ALA A 80 -6.06 -5.08 -7.22
CA ALA A 80 -7.12 -4.92 -8.20
C ALA A 80 -6.60 -4.27 -9.49
N PRO A 81 -7.31 -4.41 -10.61
CA PRO A 81 -6.98 -3.69 -11.85
C PRO A 81 -7.04 -2.18 -11.66
N ASP A 82 -6.18 -1.47 -12.40
CA ASP A 82 -6.17 -0.02 -12.42
C ASP A 82 -7.50 0.57 -12.88
N VAL A 83 -7.91 1.67 -12.26
CA VAL A 83 -9.14 2.37 -12.60
C VAL A 83 -8.80 3.66 -13.33
N HIS A 84 -9.12 3.72 -14.61
CA HIS A 84 -8.94 4.88 -15.45
C HIS A 84 -10.19 5.76 -15.44
N HIS A 85 -10.00 7.07 -15.36
CA HIS A 85 -11.07 8.04 -15.37
C HIS A 85 -10.60 9.33 -16.06
N ASP A 86 -11.29 9.71 -17.16
CA ASP A 86 -11.00 10.92 -17.91
C ASP A 86 -11.98 12.02 -17.53
N VAL A 87 -11.45 13.22 -17.31
CA VAL A 87 -12.25 14.41 -17.05
C VAL A 87 -12.04 15.39 -18.19
N GLU A 88 -13.04 15.50 -19.05
CA GLU A 88 -13.04 16.46 -20.15
C GLU A 88 -13.58 17.81 -19.70
N GLY A 89 -12.83 18.85 -19.96
CA GLY A 89 -13.25 20.23 -19.81
C GLY A 89 -13.82 20.81 -21.12
N GLU A 90 -14.26 22.04 -21.04
CA GLU A 90 -14.79 22.74 -22.21
C GLU A 90 -13.69 23.54 -22.91
N GLU A 91 -13.56 23.37 -24.24
CA GLU A 91 -12.69 24.18 -25.05
C GLU A 91 -13.27 25.60 -25.29
N LEU A 92 -12.39 26.60 -25.34
CA LEU A 92 -12.76 27.93 -25.76
C LEU A 92 -12.81 27.98 -27.32
N HIS A 93 -13.98 27.89 -27.88
CA HIS A 93 -14.16 28.18 -29.33
C HIS A 93 -13.87 29.65 -29.60
N VAL A 94 -12.66 29.95 -30.12
CA VAL A 94 -12.24 31.30 -30.47
C VAL A 94 -12.78 31.67 -31.82
N THR A 95 -13.85 32.44 -31.85
CA THR A 95 -14.20 33.21 -33.06
C THR A 95 -13.22 34.40 -33.16
N ARG A 96 -12.42 34.46 -34.20
CA ARG A 96 -11.45 35.55 -34.43
C ARG A 96 -12.17 36.93 -34.39
N SER A 97 -11.91 37.70 -33.37
CA SER A 97 -12.33 39.09 -33.26
C SER A 97 -11.16 40.03 -33.49
N ALA A 98 -11.44 41.19 -34.11
CA ALA A 98 -10.47 42.17 -34.52
C ALA A 98 -9.53 42.69 -33.39
N PRO A 99 -8.32 43.19 -33.71
CA PRO A 99 -7.33 43.57 -32.70
C PRO A 99 -7.71 44.88 -31.98
N GLY A 100 -7.75 44.83 -30.65
CA GLY A 100 -7.91 45.98 -29.78
C GLY A 100 -7.63 45.61 -28.32
N GLY A 101 -6.78 46.36 -27.63
CA GLY A 101 -6.23 46.02 -26.29
C GLY A 101 -7.24 45.78 -25.17
N TRP A 102 -8.48 46.23 -25.28
CA TRP A 102 -9.58 45.93 -24.34
C TRP A 102 -10.20 44.55 -24.57
N SER A 103 -10.18 44.07 -25.81
CA SER A 103 -10.66 42.71 -26.15
C SER A 103 -9.70 41.65 -25.63
N GLN A 104 -8.39 41.90 -25.60
CA GLN A 104 -7.36 40.98 -25.16
C GLN A 104 -7.43 40.70 -23.66
N ARG A 105 -7.65 41.73 -22.82
CA ARG A 105 -7.85 41.51 -21.35
C ARG A 105 -9.11 40.72 -21.04
N ARG A 106 -10.22 41.01 -21.69
CA ARG A 106 -11.48 40.26 -21.54
C ARG A 106 -11.36 38.82 -22.02
N PHE A 107 -10.54 38.61 -23.05
CA PHE A 107 -10.27 37.24 -23.56
C PHE A 107 -9.43 36.44 -22.56
N GLN A 108 -8.36 37.03 -22.03
CA GLN A 108 -7.54 36.40 -21.01
C GLN A 108 -8.37 36.02 -19.76
N GLN A 109 -9.22 36.92 -19.28
CA GLN A 109 -10.07 36.70 -18.14
C GLN A 109 -11.11 35.56 -18.35
N ARG A 110 -11.68 35.50 -19.59
CA ARG A 110 -12.58 34.36 -19.91
C ARG A 110 -11.83 33.06 -20.01
N ALA A 111 -10.61 33.04 -20.52
CA ALA A 111 -9.79 31.84 -20.56
C ALA A 111 -9.44 31.35 -19.14
N GLU A 112 -9.01 32.25 -18.24
CA GLU A 112 -8.71 31.92 -16.84
C GLU A 112 -9.94 31.40 -16.10
N ASN A 113 -11.10 32.02 -16.24
CA ASN A 113 -12.33 31.55 -15.63
C ASN A 113 -12.68 30.12 -16.10
N ARG A 114 -12.50 29.84 -17.41
CA ARG A 114 -12.77 28.51 -17.96
C ARG A 114 -11.79 27.45 -17.40
N TRP A 115 -10.52 27.80 -17.28
CA TRP A 115 -9.53 26.91 -16.69
C TRP A 115 -9.84 26.62 -15.22
N GLN A 116 -10.31 27.61 -14.46
CA GLN A 116 -10.79 27.41 -13.10
C GLN A 116 -12.02 26.49 -13.03
N GLU A 117 -12.98 26.65 -13.95
CA GLU A 117 -14.15 25.77 -14.06
C GLU A 117 -13.75 24.32 -14.38
N ASN A 118 -12.82 24.14 -15.34
CA ASN A 118 -12.28 22.82 -15.67
C ASN A 118 -11.53 22.20 -14.49
N ALA A 119 -10.68 22.96 -13.81
CA ALA A 119 -9.99 22.50 -12.58
C ALA A 119 -10.98 22.10 -11.49
N GLY A 120 -12.14 22.78 -11.37
CA GLY A 120 -13.21 22.40 -10.45
C GLY A 120 -13.83 21.03 -10.76
N LYS A 121 -14.02 20.72 -12.04
CA LYS A 121 -14.49 19.39 -12.45
C LYS A 121 -13.47 18.31 -12.09
N VAL A 122 -12.18 18.56 -12.35
CA VAL A 122 -11.08 17.68 -11.99
C VAL A 122 -11.01 17.49 -10.47
N ALA A 123 -11.09 18.58 -9.69
CA ALA A 123 -11.09 18.51 -8.22
C ALA A 123 -12.24 17.67 -7.65
N GLY A 124 -13.43 17.78 -8.26
CA GLY A 124 -14.58 16.94 -7.91
C GLY A 124 -14.32 15.44 -8.16
N ALA A 125 -13.76 15.11 -9.32
CA ALA A 125 -13.40 13.72 -9.67
C ALA A 125 -12.30 13.17 -8.74
N VAL A 126 -11.21 13.92 -8.52
CA VAL A 126 -10.14 13.55 -7.59
C VAL A 126 -10.70 13.29 -6.19
N THR A 127 -11.57 14.19 -5.69
CA THR A 127 -12.19 14.04 -4.37
C THR A 127 -13.02 12.76 -4.27
N ALA A 128 -13.82 12.45 -5.29
CA ALA A 128 -14.62 11.24 -5.33
C ALA A 128 -13.77 9.96 -5.33
N LEU A 129 -12.66 9.95 -6.10
CA LEU A 129 -11.71 8.84 -6.13
C LEU A 129 -10.98 8.66 -4.81
N VAL A 130 -10.57 9.78 -4.15
CA VAL A 130 -9.96 9.75 -2.81
C VAL A 130 -10.92 9.16 -1.77
N ASP A 131 -12.18 9.57 -1.77
CA ASP A 131 -13.18 9.06 -0.84
C ASP A 131 -13.47 7.56 -1.04
N ARG A 132 -13.46 7.12 -2.29
CA ARG A 132 -13.77 5.74 -2.67
C ARG A 132 -12.60 4.78 -2.45
N HIS A 133 -11.41 5.15 -2.89
CA HIS A 133 -10.25 4.25 -2.96
C HIS A 133 -9.20 4.50 -1.88
N ARG A 134 -9.29 5.63 -1.16
CA ARG A 134 -8.39 6.03 -0.06
C ARG A 134 -6.91 5.89 -0.41
N PRO A 135 -6.45 6.52 -1.51
CA PRO A 135 -5.05 6.46 -1.89
C PRO A 135 -4.16 7.03 -0.78
N ARG A 136 -2.94 6.49 -0.66
CA ARG A 136 -1.94 6.97 0.29
C ARG A 136 -1.18 8.19 -0.22
N VAL A 137 -1.12 8.36 -1.53
CA VAL A 137 -0.46 9.48 -2.20
C VAL A 137 -1.20 9.81 -3.49
N ILE A 138 -1.19 11.09 -3.86
CA ILE A 138 -1.66 11.61 -5.14
C ILE A 138 -0.44 12.16 -5.88
N VAL A 139 -0.06 11.52 -6.96
CA VAL A 139 0.99 11.99 -7.86
C VAL A 139 0.36 12.95 -8.85
N LEU A 140 0.71 14.24 -8.74
CA LEU A 140 0.14 15.29 -9.59
C LEU A 140 1.18 15.81 -10.57
N SER A 141 0.84 15.80 -11.86
CA SER A 141 1.64 16.34 -12.94
C SER A 141 0.81 17.15 -13.93
N GLY A 142 1.43 18.03 -14.70
CA GLY A 142 0.74 18.75 -15.77
C GLY A 142 1.18 20.21 -15.95
N ASP A 143 0.33 20.97 -16.66
CA ASP A 143 0.56 22.42 -16.84
C ASP A 143 0.57 23.15 -15.49
N VAL A 144 1.58 23.98 -15.25
CA VAL A 144 1.80 24.68 -13.98
C VAL A 144 0.56 25.43 -13.48
N ARG A 145 -0.19 26.07 -14.37
CA ARG A 145 -1.41 26.80 -13.99
C ARG A 145 -2.59 25.87 -13.71
N ALA A 146 -2.72 24.79 -14.49
CA ALA A 146 -3.74 23.78 -14.24
C ALA A 146 -3.52 23.10 -12.88
N VAL A 147 -2.29 22.73 -12.57
CA VAL A 147 -1.87 22.18 -11.26
C VAL A 147 -2.22 23.16 -10.13
N GLN A 148 -1.88 24.44 -10.27
CA GLN A 148 -2.18 25.46 -9.26
C GLN A 148 -3.69 25.60 -9.04
N PHE A 149 -4.49 25.76 -10.10
CA PHE A 149 -5.95 25.86 -10.00
C PHE A 149 -6.59 24.61 -9.39
N LEU A 150 -6.07 23.43 -9.71
CA LEU A 150 -6.53 22.18 -9.12
C LEU A 150 -6.27 22.16 -7.62
N ARG A 151 -5.05 22.44 -7.19
CA ARG A 151 -4.68 22.47 -5.75
C ARG A 151 -5.54 23.42 -4.93
N ASP A 152 -5.82 24.61 -5.49
CA ASP A 152 -6.64 25.63 -4.81
C ASP A 152 -8.09 25.19 -4.60
N GLN A 153 -8.57 24.20 -5.35
CA GLN A 153 -9.94 23.71 -5.29
C GLN A 153 -10.10 22.36 -4.59
N LEU A 154 -9.00 21.70 -4.26
CA LEU A 154 -9.04 20.42 -3.53
C LEU A 154 -9.30 20.65 -2.03
N PRO A 155 -10.10 19.76 -1.40
CA PRO A 155 -10.25 19.78 0.04
C PRO A 155 -8.93 19.42 0.75
N PRO A 156 -8.68 19.92 1.98
CA PRO A 156 -7.41 19.71 2.69
C PRO A 156 -6.97 18.25 2.74
N ARG A 157 -7.89 17.32 2.98
CA ARG A 157 -7.60 15.88 3.03
C ARG A 157 -7.03 15.29 1.73
N ALA A 158 -7.38 15.85 0.58
CA ALA A 158 -6.81 15.43 -0.70
C ALA A 158 -5.52 16.22 -1.01
N ALA A 159 -5.49 17.51 -0.68
CA ALA A 159 -4.33 18.37 -0.90
C ALA A 159 -3.09 17.90 -0.10
N GLU A 160 -3.28 17.35 1.10
CA GLU A 160 -2.21 16.80 1.95
C GLU A 160 -1.55 15.54 1.35
N LEU A 161 -2.26 14.81 0.48
CA LEU A 161 -1.74 13.62 -0.18
C LEU A 161 -0.93 13.92 -1.44
N ILE A 162 -0.90 15.19 -1.91
CA ILE A 162 -0.29 15.55 -3.19
C ILE A 162 1.23 15.58 -3.08
N VAL A 163 1.85 14.83 -3.98
CA VAL A 163 3.26 14.97 -4.37
C VAL A 163 3.29 15.43 -5.82
N GLU A 164 3.77 16.65 -6.03
CA GLU A 164 3.89 17.22 -7.35
C GLU A 164 5.15 16.73 -8.05
N VAL A 165 4.99 16.23 -9.26
CA VAL A 165 6.11 15.76 -10.08
C VAL A 165 6.36 16.80 -11.17
N GLN A 166 7.51 17.48 -11.09
CA GLN A 166 7.89 18.51 -12.06
C GLN A 166 8.30 17.91 -13.41
N GLY A 167 7.88 18.53 -14.49
CA GLY A 167 8.30 18.22 -15.85
C GLY A 167 7.30 18.75 -16.89
N ASP A 168 7.74 18.82 -18.14
CA ASP A 168 6.90 19.22 -19.27
C ASP A 168 6.12 17.96 -19.75
N TYR A 169 5.04 17.61 -19.03
CA TYR A 169 4.36 16.32 -19.24
C TYR A 169 3.16 16.44 -20.13
N SER A 170 3.34 15.85 -21.28
CA SER A 170 2.28 15.65 -22.25
C SER A 170 1.61 14.28 -22.16
N THR A 171 2.12 13.35 -21.32
CA THR A 171 1.58 11.97 -21.27
C THR A 171 1.45 11.42 -19.86
N THR A 172 0.33 10.76 -19.61
CA THR A 172 0.04 10.01 -18.39
C THR A 172 1.07 8.91 -18.12
N GLU A 173 1.60 8.27 -19.16
CA GLU A 173 2.64 7.23 -19.03
C GLU A 173 3.91 7.74 -18.32
N GLU A 174 4.35 8.98 -18.61
CA GLU A 174 5.49 9.55 -17.91
C GLU A 174 5.17 9.93 -16.46
N ALA A 175 3.95 10.41 -16.21
CA ALA A 175 3.44 10.65 -14.86
C ALA A 175 3.39 9.36 -14.03
N LEU A 176 2.95 8.25 -14.62
CA LEU A 176 2.94 6.91 -14.01
C LEU A 176 4.36 6.47 -13.61
N ARG A 177 5.32 6.48 -14.56
CA ARG A 177 6.71 6.08 -14.27
C ARG A 177 7.38 6.92 -13.17
N ARG A 178 7.03 8.19 -13.04
CA ARG A 178 7.54 9.03 -11.96
C ARG A 178 6.79 8.81 -10.67
N GLY A 179 5.51 8.50 -10.77
CA GLY A 179 4.67 8.09 -9.67
C GLY A 179 5.24 6.88 -8.93
N GLU A 180 5.73 5.87 -9.64
CA GLU A 180 6.38 4.69 -9.07
C GLU A 180 7.47 5.08 -8.04
N ARG A 181 8.37 5.98 -8.39
CA ARG A 181 9.44 6.43 -7.47
C ARG A 181 8.90 7.20 -6.26
N VAL A 182 7.83 7.96 -6.44
CA VAL A 182 7.15 8.65 -5.32
C VAL A 182 6.53 7.63 -4.36
N VAL A 183 5.88 6.62 -4.92
CA VAL A 183 5.24 5.53 -4.15
C VAL A 183 6.28 4.73 -3.39
N GLU A 184 7.38 4.32 -4.03
CA GLU A 184 8.50 3.64 -3.39
C GLU A 184 9.10 4.46 -2.25
N SER A 185 9.33 5.77 -2.47
CA SER A 185 9.83 6.67 -1.43
C SER A 185 8.83 6.77 -0.27
N THR A 186 7.54 6.87 -0.55
CA THR A 186 6.49 6.95 0.47
C THR A 186 6.41 5.67 1.30
N ALA A 187 6.53 4.51 0.67
CA ALA A 187 6.56 3.22 1.37
C ALA A 187 7.81 3.07 2.26
N ALA A 188 8.97 3.54 1.77
CA ALA A 188 10.20 3.56 2.57
C ALA A 188 10.09 4.51 3.78
N ASP A 189 9.49 5.68 3.60
CA ASP A 189 9.25 6.65 4.68
C ASP A 189 8.28 6.09 5.73
N ASP A 190 7.25 5.37 5.32
CA ASP A 190 6.31 4.69 6.23
C ASP A 190 7.05 3.64 7.07
N THR A 191 7.92 2.84 6.45
CA THR A 191 8.76 1.86 7.15
C THR A 191 9.69 2.54 8.15
N ALA A 192 10.39 3.59 7.74
CA ALA A 192 11.29 4.35 8.60
C ALA A 192 10.54 4.98 9.79
N ARG A 193 9.33 5.49 9.58
CA ARG A 193 8.47 6.05 10.61
C ARG A 193 8.06 4.99 11.65
N LEU A 194 7.64 3.79 11.22
CA LEU A 194 7.28 2.70 12.12
C LEU A 194 8.48 2.23 12.96
N LEU A 195 9.66 2.10 12.37
CA LEU A 195 10.88 1.75 13.08
C LEU A 195 11.28 2.85 14.09
N ALA A 196 11.14 4.13 13.72
CA ALA A 196 11.40 5.25 14.64
C ALA A 196 10.42 5.27 15.81
N GLU A 197 9.15 4.96 15.57
CA GLU A 197 8.10 4.83 16.59
C GLU A 197 8.41 3.67 17.54
N LEU A 198 8.72 2.48 17.02
CA LEU A 198 9.14 1.31 17.81
C LEU A 198 10.31 1.65 18.73
N ARG A 199 11.35 2.29 18.17
CA ARG A 199 12.54 2.74 18.95
C ARG A 199 12.15 3.75 20.03
N GLY A 200 11.24 4.67 19.72
CA GLY A 200 10.74 5.68 20.65
C GLY A 200 9.99 5.05 21.82
N GLU A 201 9.10 4.10 21.55
CA GLU A 201 8.30 3.40 22.54
C GLU A 201 9.16 2.47 23.41
N HIS A 202 10.13 1.76 22.85
CA HIS A 202 11.10 0.99 23.64
C HIS A 202 11.87 1.83 24.65
N ARG A 203 12.34 3.02 24.26
CA ARG A 203 13.06 3.93 25.17
C ARG A 203 12.20 4.47 26.30
N ARG A 204 10.90 4.61 26.08
CA ARG A 204 9.93 5.08 27.08
C ARG A 204 9.38 3.95 27.94
N HIS A 205 9.74 2.68 27.66
CA HIS A 205 9.07 1.49 28.20
C HIS A 205 7.56 1.54 28.02
N GLY A 206 7.15 2.04 26.81
CA GLY A 206 5.76 2.33 26.47
C GLY A 206 5.12 1.20 25.64
N LEU A 207 4.47 1.60 24.55
CA LEU A 207 3.63 0.74 23.72
C LEU A 207 4.43 -0.05 22.68
N ALA A 208 5.51 -0.75 23.09
CA ALA A 208 6.29 -1.61 22.22
C ALA A 208 6.81 -2.84 22.94
N VAL A 209 6.83 -3.97 22.24
CA VAL A 209 7.46 -5.21 22.66
C VAL A 209 8.37 -5.74 21.55
N SER A 210 9.42 -6.47 21.93
CA SER A 210 10.34 -7.12 21.00
C SER A 210 10.65 -8.54 21.41
N GLY A 211 10.96 -9.38 20.45
CA GLY A 211 11.25 -10.78 20.60
C GLY A 211 10.01 -11.67 20.46
N ALA A 212 10.23 -12.90 20.00
CA ALA A 212 9.18 -13.84 19.63
C ALA A 212 8.16 -14.09 20.74
N ALA A 213 8.61 -14.30 21.98
CA ALA A 213 7.71 -14.59 23.09
C ALA A 213 6.75 -13.43 23.37
N SER A 214 7.29 -12.23 23.58
CA SER A 214 6.50 -11.04 23.92
C SER A 214 5.60 -10.60 22.76
N THR A 215 6.08 -10.70 21.52
CA THR A 215 5.31 -10.32 20.34
C THR A 215 4.15 -11.30 20.11
N LEU A 216 4.37 -12.60 20.21
CA LEU A 216 3.29 -13.59 20.05
C LEU A 216 2.28 -13.50 21.19
N ASP A 217 2.70 -13.19 22.41
CA ASP A 217 1.78 -12.95 23.53
C ASP A 217 0.90 -11.70 23.28
N ALA A 218 1.50 -10.61 22.82
CA ALA A 218 0.75 -9.42 22.44
C ALA A 218 -0.23 -9.66 21.28
N ILE A 219 0.14 -10.49 20.32
CA ILE A 219 -0.76 -10.93 19.25
C ILE A 219 -1.90 -11.76 19.83
N ALA A 220 -1.59 -12.82 20.62
CA ALA A 220 -2.59 -13.72 21.17
C ALA A 220 -3.64 -13.02 22.03
N THR A 221 -3.23 -11.99 22.77
CA THR A 221 -4.10 -11.17 23.63
C THR A 221 -4.80 -10.02 22.88
N GLY A 222 -4.54 -9.83 21.58
CA GLY A 222 -5.12 -8.76 20.78
C GLY A 222 -4.57 -7.36 21.08
N GLN A 223 -3.45 -7.27 21.80
CA GLN A 223 -2.80 -6.02 22.16
C GLN A 223 -1.93 -5.45 21.01
N ALA A 224 -1.45 -6.29 20.10
CA ALA A 224 -0.67 -5.82 18.95
C ALA A 224 -1.52 -4.97 18.01
N ALA A 225 -1.05 -3.77 17.68
CA ALA A 225 -1.58 -2.92 16.61
C ALA A 225 -0.86 -3.20 15.29
N VAL A 226 0.48 -3.18 15.33
CA VAL A 226 1.37 -3.44 14.19
C VAL A 226 2.41 -4.47 14.61
N VAL A 227 2.58 -5.50 13.81
CA VAL A 227 3.63 -6.53 13.95
C VAL A 227 4.69 -6.27 12.89
N LEU A 228 5.94 -6.07 13.30
CA LEU A 228 7.09 -5.88 12.42
C LEU A 228 7.89 -7.18 12.34
N LEU A 229 8.20 -7.60 11.11
CA LEU A 229 8.89 -8.85 10.81
C LEU A 229 10.09 -8.60 9.90
N ASP A 230 11.25 -9.09 10.31
CA ASP A 230 12.45 -9.23 9.49
C ASP A 230 12.52 -10.68 9.00
N PRO A 231 12.28 -10.96 7.70
CA PRO A 231 12.26 -12.33 7.17
C PRO A 231 13.59 -13.05 7.32
N ASP A 232 14.70 -12.33 7.19
CA ASP A 232 16.05 -12.90 7.28
C ASP A 232 16.37 -13.33 8.72
N ALA A 233 16.02 -12.48 9.68
CA ALA A 233 16.26 -12.78 11.10
C ALA A 233 15.29 -13.85 11.64
N THR A 234 14.07 -13.96 11.10
CA THR A 234 13.13 -15.03 11.47
C THR A 234 13.43 -16.36 10.80
N ALA A 235 14.34 -16.40 9.81
CA ALA A 235 14.64 -17.60 9.04
C ALA A 235 15.11 -18.76 9.96
N GLY A 236 14.49 -19.94 9.80
CA GLY A 236 14.78 -21.13 10.60
C GLY A 236 14.18 -21.14 12.01
N ALA A 237 13.66 -20.02 12.51
CA ALA A 237 12.92 -19.99 13.76
C ALA A 237 11.51 -20.57 13.59
N THR A 238 11.01 -21.26 14.62
CA THR A 238 9.66 -21.83 14.65
C THR A 238 8.88 -21.34 15.84
N ALA A 239 7.55 -21.33 15.71
CA ALA A 239 6.62 -21.03 16.77
C ALA A 239 5.45 -22.02 16.74
N SER A 240 4.61 -21.97 17.75
CA SER A 240 3.47 -22.88 17.90
C SER A 240 2.15 -22.17 17.67
N PHE A 241 1.17 -22.91 17.15
CA PHE A 241 -0.17 -22.41 16.91
C PHE A 241 -1.25 -23.43 17.27
N GLY A 242 -2.42 -22.95 17.67
CA GLY A 242 -3.62 -23.75 17.91
C GLY A 242 -4.62 -23.67 16.74
N PRO A 243 -5.80 -24.31 16.88
CA PRO A 243 -6.84 -24.27 15.85
C PRO A 243 -7.35 -22.85 15.55
N GLU A 244 -7.54 -22.03 16.57
CA GLU A 244 -7.99 -20.64 16.39
C GLU A 244 -6.85 -19.73 15.93
N LEU A 245 -7.18 -18.70 15.11
CA LEU A 245 -6.17 -17.83 14.51
C LEU A 245 -5.29 -17.12 15.55
N HIS A 246 -5.87 -16.64 16.64
CA HIS A 246 -5.17 -15.92 17.71
C HIS A 246 -4.36 -16.83 18.64
N GLN A 247 -4.57 -18.16 18.60
CA GLN A 247 -3.82 -19.11 19.41
C GLN A 247 -2.42 -19.30 18.85
N VAL A 248 -1.51 -18.43 19.25
CA VAL A 248 -0.10 -18.41 18.84
C VAL A 248 0.78 -18.23 20.08
N ALA A 249 1.92 -18.92 20.10
CA ALA A 249 2.91 -18.80 21.19
C ALA A 249 4.30 -19.20 20.71
N SER A 250 5.34 -18.76 21.40
CA SER A 250 6.73 -19.15 21.10
C SER A 250 7.01 -20.64 21.37
N THR A 251 6.21 -21.27 22.25
CA THR A 251 6.36 -22.69 22.59
C THR A 251 5.02 -23.42 22.62
N SER A 252 5.04 -24.70 22.32
CA SER A 252 3.84 -25.57 22.45
C SER A 252 3.35 -25.68 23.88
N ALA A 253 4.26 -25.66 24.87
CA ALA A 253 3.90 -25.74 26.28
C ALA A 253 3.01 -24.58 26.73
N ALA A 254 3.23 -23.35 26.22
CA ALA A 254 2.39 -22.20 26.52
C ALA A 254 0.95 -22.38 25.99
N LEU A 255 0.79 -22.94 24.80
CA LEU A 255 -0.53 -23.21 24.22
C LEU A 255 -1.25 -24.33 24.95
N VAL A 256 -0.52 -25.39 25.36
CA VAL A 256 -1.10 -26.51 26.18
C VAL A 256 -1.59 -25.95 27.50
N ALA A 257 -0.81 -25.11 28.18
CA ALA A 257 -1.24 -24.44 29.41
C ALA A 257 -2.49 -23.55 29.20
N GLY A 258 -2.65 -22.99 28.00
CA GLY A 258 -3.83 -22.24 27.56
C GLY A 258 -5.00 -23.10 27.08
N GLY A 259 -4.93 -24.46 27.21
CA GLY A 259 -6.01 -25.38 26.86
C GLY A 259 -6.03 -25.86 25.40
N VAL A 260 -4.94 -25.73 24.67
CA VAL A 260 -4.81 -26.30 23.31
C VAL A 260 -4.25 -27.71 23.40
N ASP A 261 -5.05 -28.73 23.08
CA ASP A 261 -4.64 -30.14 23.22
C ASP A 261 -3.47 -30.56 22.33
N ARG A 262 -3.46 -30.07 21.09
CA ARG A 262 -2.48 -30.47 20.06
C ARG A 262 -1.97 -29.23 19.27
N PRO A 263 -1.05 -28.47 19.83
CA PRO A 263 -0.44 -27.37 19.11
C PRO A 263 0.32 -27.86 17.88
N GLY A 264 0.14 -27.16 16.75
CA GLY A 264 1.00 -27.28 15.57
C GLY A 264 2.27 -26.45 15.72
N SER A 265 3.24 -26.69 14.84
CA SER A 265 4.47 -25.89 14.73
C SER A 265 4.68 -25.47 13.27
N ALA A 266 5.12 -24.24 13.06
CA ALA A 266 5.43 -23.68 11.74
C ALA A 266 6.50 -22.59 11.86
N PRO A 267 7.03 -22.03 10.74
CA PRO A 267 7.93 -20.91 10.78
C PRO A 267 7.37 -19.74 11.61
N LEU A 268 8.24 -19.12 12.40
CA LEU A 268 7.87 -18.03 13.32
C LEU A 268 7.10 -16.91 12.60
N ALA A 269 7.60 -16.46 11.42
CA ALA A 269 6.96 -15.42 10.64
C ALA A 269 5.52 -15.79 10.23
N ASP A 270 5.29 -17.04 9.79
CA ASP A 270 3.97 -17.50 9.36
C ASP A 270 2.99 -17.58 10.53
N VAL A 271 3.47 -18.03 11.71
CA VAL A 271 2.66 -18.05 12.93
C VAL A 271 2.29 -16.64 13.37
N ALA A 272 3.24 -15.69 13.31
CA ALA A 272 3.00 -14.29 13.64
C ALA A 272 1.98 -13.65 12.67
N VAL A 273 2.14 -13.86 11.35
CA VAL A 273 1.19 -13.39 10.32
C VAL A 273 -0.21 -13.95 10.56
N ARG A 274 -0.30 -15.27 10.81
CA ARG A 274 -1.58 -15.92 11.08
C ARG A 274 -2.27 -15.32 12.30
N GLY A 275 -1.54 -15.16 13.39
CA GLY A 275 -2.07 -14.59 14.64
C GLY A 275 -2.49 -13.14 14.48
N ALA A 276 -1.66 -12.32 13.83
CA ALA A 276 -1.96 -10.92 13.53
C ALA A 276 -3.27 -10.77 12.75
N ARG A 277 -3.50 -11.62 11.74
CA ARG A 277 -4.77 -11.67 11.00
C ARG A 277 -5.97 -12.00 11.89
N GLY A 278 -5.78 -12.89 12.87
CA GLY A 278 -6.83 -13.29 13.81
C GLY A 278 -7.22 -12.21 14.81
N THR A 279 -6.33 -11.24 15.04
CA THR A 279 -6.54 -10.14 16.01
C THR A 279 -6.64 -8.77 15.34
N ALA A 280 -6.72 -8.72 14.00
CA ALA A 280 -6.74 -7.51 13.19
C ALA A 280 -5.54 -6.57 13.47
N ALA A 281 -4.36 -7.16 13.73
CA ALA A 281 -3.09 -6.44 13.75
C ALA A 281 -2.57 -6.30 12.33
N GLU A 282 -1.98 -5.15 12.01
CA GLU A 282 -1.28 -4.93 10.76
C GLU A 282 0.05 -5.66 10.78
N VAL A 283 0.46 -6.22 9.63
CA VAL A 283 1.78 -6.87 9.49
C VAL A 283 2.63 -6.04 8.55
N TRP A 284 3.84 -5.73 9.00
CA TRP A 284 4.81 -4.95 8.25
C TRP A 284 6.13 -5.69 8.12
N ILE A 285 6.57 -5.89 6.89
CA ILE A 285 7.87 -6.48 6.60
C ILE A 285 8.91 -5.37 6.60
N VAL A 286 9.98 -5.54 7.36
CA VAL A 286 11.06 -4.57 7.45
C VAL A 286 12.34 -5.12 6.83
N PRO A 287 13.25 -4.24 6.35
CA PRO A 287 14.54 -4.66 5.81
C PRO A 287 15.35 -5.47 6.80
N GLY A 288 16.06 -6.47 6.31
CA GLY A 288 16.95 -7.31 7.11
C GLY A 288 17.99 -6.50 7.86
N GLY A 289 18.26 -6.91 9.11
CA GLY A 289 19.23 -6.26 9.97
C GLY A 289 18.77 -4.95 10.61
N SER A 290 17.46 -4.70 10.68
CA SER A 290 16.91 -3.52 11.38
C SER A 290 17.23 -3.58 12.87
N PRO A 291 18.02 -2.63 13.41
CA PRO A 291 18.54 -2.69 14.80
C PRO A 291 17.45 -2.44 15.86
N GLU A 292 16.27 -2.03 15.43
CA GLU A 292 15.11 -1.80 16.28
C GLU A 292 14.43 -3.10 16.72
N LEU A 293 14.57 -4.17 15.93
CA LEU A 293 14.01 -5.47 16.25
C LEU A 293 14.98 -6.26 17.14
N ALA A 294 14.41 -7.19 17.91
CA ALA A 294 15.22 -8.20 18.61
C ALA A 294 15.95 -9.11 17.61
N PRO A 295 17.01 -9.85 18.04
CA PRO A 295 17.77 -10.71 17.14
C PRO A 295 16.94 -11.82 16.44
N ASP A 296 15.78 -12.16 16.97
CA ASP A 296 14.82 -13.09 16.37
C ASP A 296 13.87 -12.44 15.35
N GLY A 297 14.09 -11.16 15.01
CA GLY A 297 13.46 -10.48 13.88
C GLY A 297 11.99 -10.12 14.05
N VAL A 298 11.46 -10.10 15.29
CA VAL A 298 10.06 -9.76 15.51
C VAL A 298 9.88 -8.72 16.60
N ALA A 299 8.93 -7.80 16.38
CA ALA A 299 8.50 -6.80 17.34
C ALA A 299 7.04 -6.40 17.09
N ALA A 300 6.41 -5.75 18.07
CA ALA A 300 5.09 -5.16 17.88
C ALA A 300 4.97 -3.79 18.55
N LEU A 301 4.21 -2.91 17.89
CA LEU A 301 3.60 -1.73 18.49
C LEU A 301 2.23 -2.14 19.05
N LEU A 302 1.91 -1.68 20.25
CA LEU A 302 0.71 -2.05 20.98
C LEU A 302 -0.39 -1.00 20.83
N ARG A 303 -1.66 -1.42 20.92
CA ARG A 303 -2.83 -0.52 20.88
C ARG A 303 -2.97 0.28 22.15
N HIS A 304 -2.71 -0.38 23.31
CA HIS A 304 -2.87 0.18 24.65
C HIS A 304 -1.77 -0.39 25.55
N GLY A 305 -1.36 0.34 26.55
CA GLY A 305 -0.46 -0.07 27.63
C GLY A 305 -1.24 -0.48 28.87
#